data_4deea13c8d31e4acfee8423b6501b95e
#
_entry.id   4deea13c8d31e4acfee8423b6501b95e
#
_cell.length_a   1.000
_cell.length_b   1.000
_cell.length_c   1.000
_cell.angle_alpha   90.00
_cell.angle_beta   90.00
_cell.angle_gamma   90.00
#
_symmetry.space_group_name_H-M   'P 1'
#
loop_
_entity.id
_entity.type
_entity.pdbx_description
1 polymer ?
#
loop_
_entity_poly.entity_id
_entity_poly.type
_entity_poly.pdbx_seq_one_letter_code
_entity_poly.pdbx_strand_id
1 'polypeptide(L)'
;MKTTLARKTTLALVATLTLGLLAGCANRSEPRYTPKELQRFEARAELRSDWRQRVGQGLGRAVYPISPTLDGGVIYAADERGRLMAVAADSGERRWQTDLEVGVSSGLTAAAGQIYLGTRNGEVLAVSQADGEVTWRSRVASEVLAAPQPNQQLLVVQSVDGTVTALDRRTGQERWVYNTTEPALTLRGTGTPSVIDPVTFVGFASGRLTTLDNRSGQPLWERRIAVPRGRSEIDRMVDLGGQPVLTPDGRLFVASYNGRLTALDATSGETLWERDHSSYQTPVLVGDRLFTVSEASHVTAFDARTGEEVWRNRDLEGRWLTSPAFADGNLVVGDFEGYIHLIDIQNGRFTARTRVDSSGISVRPVTDFRRLYVLTNNGRLEALEITR
;
A
#
# COMPACT_ATOMS: atom_id res chain seq x y z
N MET A 1 15.81 -70.52 -23.12
CA MET A 1 16.39 -69.22 -23.47
C MET A 1 15.40 -68.19 -24.05
N LYS A 2 14.09 -68.34 -23.89
CA LYS A 2 13.05 -67.42 -24.44
C LYS A 2 12.30 -66.58 -23.38
N THR A 3 12.52 -66.82 -22.08
CA THR A 3 11.79 -66.17 -20.97
C THR A 3 12.52 -64.98 -20.36
N THR A 4 13.80 -64.79 -20.66
CA THR A 4 14.61 -63.65 -20.12
C THR A 4 14.56 -62.38 -20.97
N LEU A 5 14.18 -62.50 -22.25
CA LEU A 5 14.11 -61.33 -23.15
C LEU A 5 12.81 -60.52 -22.97
N ALA A 6 11.70 -61.18 -22.63
CA ALA A 6 10.41 -60.52 -22.39
C ALA A 6 10.37 -59.68 -21.11
N ARG A 7 11.13 -60.07 -20.06
CA ARG A 7 11.21 -59.29 -18.80
C ARG A 7 12.03 -58.02 -18.88
N LYS A 8 13.03 -57.97 -19.79
CA LYS A 8 13.88 -56.75 -19.95
C LYS A 8 13.19 -55.67 -20.79
N THR A 9 12.35 -56.07 -21.75
CA THR A 9 11.57 -55.13 -22.57
C THR A 9 10.41 -54.50 -21.80
N THR A 10 9.76 -55.25 -20.87
CA THR A 10 8.67 -54.69 -20.05
C THR A 10 9.20 -53.74 -18.98
N LEU A 11 10.39 -53.96 -18.42
CA LEU A 11 11.00 -53.04 -17.48
C LEU A 11 11.46 -51.72 -18.15
N ALA A 12 11.94 -51.77 -19.38
CA ALA A 12 12.34 -50.58 -20.13
C ALA A 12 11.12 -49.71 -20.53
N LEU A 13 9.97 -50.37 -20.85
CA LEU A 13 8.74 -49.62 -21.21
C LEU A 13 8.08 -48.95 -19.99
N VAL A 14 8.15 -49.55 -18.83
CA VAL A 14 7.63 -48.97 -17.55
C VAL A 14 8.52 -47.83 -17.07
N ALA A 15 9.83 -47.92 -17.23
CA ALA A 15 10.77 -46.85 -16.86
C ALA A 15 10.64 -45.62 -17.77
N THR A 16 10.32 -45.80 -19.09
CA THR A 16 10.09 -44.67 -20.00
C THR A 16 8.72 -44.02 -19.78
N LEU A 17 7.69 -44.75 -19.34
CA LEU A 17 6.38 -44.18 -19.03
C LEU A 17 6.38 -43.38 -17.71
N THR A 18 7.18 -43.78 -16.72
CA THR A 18 7.31 -43.06 -15.46
C THR A 18 8.16 -41.78 -15.55
N LEU A 19 9.12 -41.70 -16.48
CA LEU A 19 9.85 -40.43 -16.72
C LEU A 19 9.02 -39.39 -17.48
N GLY A 20 8.03 -39.82 -18.27
CA GLY A 20 7.13 -38.90 -18.99
C GLY A 20 6.08 -38.20 -18.10
N LEU A 21 5.77 -38.77 -16.92
CA LEU A 21 4.79 -38.21 -16.00
C LEU A 21 5.35 -37.19 -15.02
N LEU A 22 6.66 -37.02 -14.94
CA LEU A 22 7.32 -36.02 -14.07
C LEU A 22 7.61 -34.68 -14.80
N ALA A 23 7.36 -34.59 -16.10
CA ALA A 23 7.54 -33.36 -16.90
C ALA A 23 6.30 -32.47 -16.96
N GLY A 24 5.21 -32.83 -16.30
CA GLY A 24 3.96 -32.09 -16.34
C GLY A 24 3.56 -31.51 -15.01
N CYS A 25 4.15 -30.43 -14.55
CA CYS A 25 3.58 -29.41 -13.64
C CYS A 25 4.65 -28.39 -13.22
N ALA A 26 5.20 -27.68 -14.19
CA ALA A 26 5.90 -26.44 -13.92
C ALA A 26 5.36 -25.35 -14.87
N ASN A 27 4.02 -25.23 -14.97
CA ASN A 27 3.44 -23.97 -15.42
C ASN A 27 3.62 -22.97 -14.26
N ARG A 28 4.85 -22.49 -14.09
CA ARG A 28 5.04 -21.18 -13.49
C ARG A 28 4.40 -20.21 -14.48
N SER A 29 3.24 -19.68 -14.14
CA SER A 29 2.69 -18.53 -14.85
C SER A 29 3.81 -17.48 -14.88
N GLU A 30 4.28 -17.15 -16.06
CA GLU A 30 5.25 -16.08 -16.23
C GLU A 30 4.66 -14.83 -15.58
N PRO A 31 5.46 -14.06 -14.83
CA PRO A 31 4.96 -12.81 -14.24
C PRO A 31 4.45 -11.92 -15.38
N ARG A 32 3.31 -11.29 -15.19
CA ARG A 32 2.66 -10.42 -16.19
C ARG A 32 3.62 -9.34 -16.73
N TYR A 33 4.56 -8.92 -15.91
CA TYR A 33 5.62 -7.97 -16.25
C TYR A 33 6.97 -8.53 -15.80
N THR A 34 7.94 -8.61 -16.69
CA THR A 34 9.32 -8.97 -16.35
C THR A 34 10.04 -7.72 -15.83
N PRO A 35 10.67 -7.78 -14.63
CA PRO A 35 11.38 -6.62 -14.09
C PRO A 35 12.49 -6.14 -15.01
N LYS A 36 12.46 -4.86 -15.38
CA LYS A 36 13.53 -4.23 -16.13
C LYS A 36 14.81 -4.11 -15.31
N GLU A 37 15.94 -4.31 -15.99
CA GLU A 37 17.25 -4.02 -15.42
C GLU A 37 17.41 -2.50 -15.18
N LEU A 38 18.05 -2.16 -14.05
CA LEU A 38 18.27 -0.77 -13.67
C LEU A 38 19.33 -0.13 -14.56
N GLN A 39 18.92 0.83 -15.38
CA GLN A 39 19.81 1.58 -16.24
C GLN A 39 20.66 2.56 -15.42
N ARG A 40 21.88 2.85 -15.91
CA ARG A 40 22.72 3.93 -15.37
C ARG A 40 22.14 5.27 -15.81
N PHE A 41 22.30 6.28 -14.96
CA PHE A 41 21.92 7.67 -15.25
C PHE A 41 22.90 8.62 -14.55
N GLU A 42 22.95 9.86 -14.97
CA GLU A 42 23.71 10.91 -14.31
C GLU A 42 22.93 11.41 -13.09
N ALA A 43 23.45 11.14 -11.90
CA ALA A 43 22.81 11.56 -10.66
C ALA A 43 22.96 13.08 -10.47
N ARG A 44 21.87 13.72 -9.99
CA ARG A 44 21.78 15.15 -9.66
C ARG A 44 21.59 15.40 -8.19
N ALA A 45 21.39 14.34 -7.42
CA ALA A 45 21.29 14.34 -5.98
C ALA A 45 21.91 13.05 -5.43
N GLU A 46 22.22 13.04 -4.15
CA GLU A 46 22.69 11.89 -3.40
C GLU A 46 21.72 11.58 -2.27
N LEU A 47 21.57 10.29 -1.95
CA LEU A 47 20.83 9.79 -0.79
C LEU A 47 21.82 9.31 0.25
N ARG A 48 22.05 10.12 1.28
CA ARG A 48 22.96 9.81 2.36
C ARG A 48 22.23 9.21 3.54
N SER A 49 22.72 8.09 4.06
CA SER A 49 22.21 7.47 5.28
C SER A 49 22.60 8.29 6.50
N ASP A 50 21.59 8.75 7.27
CA ASP A 50 21.80 9.46 8.53
C ASP A 50 21.87 8.50 9.71
N TRP A 51 20.84 7.67 9.87
CA TRP A 51 20.76 6.69 10.95
C TRP A 51 19.97 5.45 10.52
N ARG A 52 20.11 4.39 11.31
CA ARG A 52 19.46 3.09 11.10
C ARG A 52 18.97 2.51 12.40
N GLN A 53 17.78 1.91 12.37
CA GLN A 53 17.19 1.15 13.45
C GLN A 53 16.69 -0.21 12.95
N ARG A 54 16.45 -1.14 13.86
CA ARG A 54 15.84 -2.42 13.55
C ARG A 54 14.46 -2.57 14.20
N VAL A 55 13.44 -2.69 13.38
CA VAL A 55 12.05 -2.91 13.81
C VAL A 55 11.77 -4.41 13.76
N GLY A 56 12.06 -5.11 14.84
CA GLY A 56 11.77 -6.52 15.04
C GLY A 56 12.15 -7.45 13.87
N GLN A 57 11.16 -8.21 13.39
CA GLN A 57 11.29 -9.17 12.29
C GLN A 57 10.81 -8.60 10.93
N GLY A 58 10.34 -7.35 10.91
CA GLY A 58 9.83 -6.68 9.71
C GLY A 58 8.39 -7.05 9.35
N LEU A 59 8.10 -7.05 8.04
CA LEU A 59 6.73 -7.16 7.53
C LEU A 59 6.21 -8.61 7.41
N GLY A 60 7.02 -9.57 7.81
CA GLY A 60 6.69 -11.00 7.77
C GLY A 60 6.69 -11.62 6.37
N ARG A 61 6.43 -12.94 6.31
CA ARG A 61 6.43 -13.67 5.04
C ARG A 61 5.31 -13.24 4.10
N ALA A 62 4.20 -12.77 4.64
CA ALA A 62 3.06 -12.30 3.87
C ALA A 62 3.24 -10.85 3.38
N VAL A 63 4.33 -10.20 3.79
CA VAL A 63 4.64 -8.79 3.50
C VAL A 63 3.43 -7.91 3.79
N TYR A 64 3.07 -7.84 5.09
CA TYR A 64 1.95 -7.01 5.53
C TYR A 64 2.21 -5.52 5.24
N PRO A 65 1.18 -4.72 4.93
CA PRO A 65 1.32 -3.29 4.61
C PRO A 65 1.56 -2.43 5.86
N ILE A 66 2.42 -2.86 6.77
CA ILE A 66 2.74 -2.18 8.04
C ILE A 66 3.62 -0.97 7.76
N SER A 67 3.03 0.08 7.19
CA SER A 67 3.74 1.32 6.92
C SER A 67 4.00 2.09 8.21
N PRO A 68 5.21 2.66 8.39
CA PRO A 68 5.50 3.57 9.49
C PRO A 68 4.73 4.88 9.33
N THR A 69 4.68 5.67 10.40
CA THR A 69 4.08 7.02 10.40
C THR A 69 4.98 8.00 11.13
N LEU A 70 4.92 9.28 10.73
CA LEU A 70 5.66 10.39 11.33
C LEU A 70 4.67 11.36 11.96
N ASP A 71 4.88 11.69 13.22
CA ASP A 71 4.15 12.76 13.90
C ASP A 71 5.03 13.45 14.93
N GLY A 72 4.98 14.78 14.97
CA GLY A 72 5.73 15.57 15.97
C GLY A 72 7.25 15.30 15.99
N GLY A 73 7.89 15.00 14.85
CA GLY A 73 9.31 14.66 14.76
C GLY A 73 9.67 13.29 15.33
N VAL A 74 8.70 12.38 15.45
CA VAL A 74 8.86 11.00 15.89
C VAL A 74 8.36 10.05 14.82
N ILE A 75 9.18 9.07 14.43
CA ILE A 75 8.79 7.95 13.59
C ILE A 75 8.28 6.82 14.47
N TYR A 76 7.08 6.34 14.18
CA TYR A 76 6.50 5.15 14.78
C TYR A 76 6.51 4.03 13.75
N ALA A 77 7.07 2.89 14.12
CA ALA A 77 7.18 1.74 13.24
C ALA A 77 6.91 0.45 14.01
N ALA A 78 6.27 -0.51 13.36
CA ALA A 78 5.96 -1.82 13.94
C ALA A 78 6.42 -2.96 13.04
N ASP A 79 6.55 -4.16 13.64
CA ASP A 79 6.72 -5.41 12.91
C ASP A 79 5.45 -6.28 12.96
N GLU A 80 5.42 -7.35 12.16
CA GLU A 80 4.29 -8.27 12.08
C GLU A 80 3.95 -8.98 13.41
N ARG A 81 4.89 -9.03 14.36
CA ARG A 81 4.71 -9.70 15.64
C ARG A 81 4.20 -8.81 16.77
N GLY A 82 4.07 -7.51 16.47
CA GLY A 82 3.54 -6.54 17.44
C GLY A 82 4.61 -5.75 18.17
N ARG A 83 5.88 -5.83 17.77
CA ARG A 83 6.88 -4.92 18.30
C ARG A 83 6.67 -3.54 17.69
N LEU A 84 6.34 -2.57 18.53
CA LEU A 84 6.14 -1.16 18.17
C LEU A 84 7.24 -0.32 18.81
N MET A 85 7.80 0.63 18.06
CA MET A 85 8.83 1.54 18.56
C MET A 85 8.57 2.97 18.12
N ALA A 86 9.04 3.91 18.96
CA ALA A 86 9.14 5.33 18.65
C ALA A 86 10.61 5.74 18.57
N VAL A 87 10.94 6.43 17.47
CA VAL A 87 12.31 6.85 17.17
C VAL A 87 12.30 8.33 16.84
N ALA A 88 13.21 9.10 17.44
CA ALA A 88 13.41 10.50 17.08
C ALA A 88 13.82 10.60 15.60
N ALA A 89 13.09 11.37 14.81
CA ALA A 89 13.22 11.42 13.37
C ALA A 89 14.56 12.04 12.93
N ASP A 90 15.11 12.94 13.72
CA ASP A 90 16.35 13.68 13.46
C ASP A 90 17.63 12.87 13.79
N SER A 91 17.61 12.08 14.87
CA SER A 91 18.79 11.41 15.41
C SER A 91 18.76 9.88 15.32
N GLY A 92 17.58 9.30 15.10
CA GLY A 92 17.40 7.85 15.18
C GLY A 92 17.43 7.32 16.61
N GLU A 93 17.43 8.17 17.63
CA GLU A 93 17.37 7.75 19.01
C GLU A 93 16.02 7.11 19.34
N ARG A 94 16.04 5.89 19.88
CA ARG A 94 14.84 5.21 20.32
C ARG A 94 14.28 5.81 21.59
N ARG A 95 13.10 6.42 21.52
CA ARG A 95 12.41 6.99 22.70
C ARG A 95 11.81 5.91 23.57
N TRP A 96 11.10 4.96 22.96
CA TRP A 96 10.54 3.79 23.64
C TRP A 96 10.31 2.64 22.66
N GLN A 97 10.07 1.46 23.19
CA GLN A 97 9.68 0.26 22.47
C GLN A 97 8.76 -0.57 23.34
N THR A 98 7.67 -1.07 22.76
CA THR A 98 6.73 -1.96 23.44
C THR A 98 6.45 -3.21 22.60
N ASP A 99 5.99 -4.27 23.24
CA ASP A 99 5.45 -5.45 22.60
C ASP A 99 3.94 -5.47 22.84
N LEU A 100 3.17 -5.44 21.75
CA LEU A 100 1.71 -5.36 21.81
C LEU A 100 1.05 -6.72 22.10
N GLU A 101 1.85 -7.83 22.08
CA GLU A 101 1.41 -9.22 22.26
C GLU A 101 0.36 -9.68 21.24
N VAL A 102 0.24 -8.97 20.12
CA VAL A 102 -0.67 -9.27 19.01
C VAL A 102 0.02 -9.05 17.67
N GLY A 103 -0.37 -9.81 16.66
CA GLY A 103 0.20 -9.64 15.31
C GLY A 103 -0.39 -8.44 14.59
N VAL A 104 0.43 -7.44 14.28
CA VAL A 104 0.05 -6.27 13.49
C VAL A 104 -0.04 -6.64 12.01
N SER A 105 -1.01 -6.08 11.30
CA SER A 105 -1.22 -6.31 9.86
C SER A 105 -1.50 -5.04 9.05
N SER A 106 -1.86 -3.95 9.71
CA SER A 106 -2.14 -2.67 9.03
C SER A 106 -0.97 -1.69 9.10
N GLY A 107 -0.98 -0.68 8.23
CA GLY A 107 -0.20 0.52 8.44
C GLY A 107 -0.58 1.23 9.74
N LEU A 108 0.33 2.09 10.22
CA LEU A 108 0.13 2.90 11.40
C LEU A 108 -0.37 4.29 11.01
N THR A 109 -1.21 4.88 11.87
CA THR A 109 -1.58 6.29 11.78
C THR A 109 -1.38 6.94 13.13
N ALA A 110 -0.69 8.08 13.17
CA ALA A 110 -0.45 8.84 14.38
C ALA A 110 -1.26 10.14 14.34
N ALA A 111 -2.04 10.40 15.39
CA ALA A 111 -2.80 11.63 15.54
C ALA A 111 -3.20 11.88 16.99
N ALA A 112 -3.15 13.15 17.39
CA ALA A 112 -3.64 13.62 18.70
C ALA A 112 -3.12 12.80 19.89
N GLY A 113 -1.83 12.50 19.89
CA GLY A 113 -1.14 11.80 20.97
C GLY A 113 -1.33 10.29 20.99
N GLN A 114 -1.98 9.73 19.95
CA GLN A 114 -2.22 8.29 19.82
C GLN A 114 -1.65 7.74 18.50
N ILE A 115 -1.28 6.46 18.51
CA ILE A 115 -0.96 5.65 17.35
C ILE A 115 -2.09 4.64 17.18
N TYR A 116 -2.67 4.58 15.98
CA TYR A 116 -3.72 3.63 15.65
C TYR A 116 -3.19 2.55 14.72
N LEU A 117 -3.55 1.30 14.97
CA LEU A 117 -3.17 0.16 14.15
C LEU A 117 -4.21 -0.96 14.23
N GLY A 118 -4.20 -1.83 13.24
CA GLY A 118 -5.06 -2.99 13.15
C GLY A 118 -4.28 -4.30 13.09
N THR A 119 -4.97 -5.39 13.39
CA THR A 119 -4.39 -6.72 13.51
C THR A 119 -5.06 -7.74 12.59
N ARG A 120 -4.40 -8.87 12.41
CA ARG A 120 -4.93 -10.02 11.66
C ARG A 120 -6.21 -10.60 12.22
N ASN A 121 -6.43 -10.44 13.52
CA ASN A 121 -7.58 -11.00 14.22
C ASN A 121 -8.75 -10.01 14.37
N GLY A 122 -8.70 -8.88 13.65
CA GLY A 122 -9.75 -7.86 13.72
C GLY A 122 -9.71 -7.04 15.01
N GLU A 123 -8.57 -6.96 15.70
CA GLU A 123 -8.42 -5.99 16.78
C GLU A 123 -7.88 -4.67 16.24
N VAL A 124 -8.36 -3.59 16.79
CA VAL A 124 -7.87 -2.21 16.56
C VAL A 124 -7.36 -1.69 17.89
N LEU A 125 -6.16 -1.16 17.88
CA LEU A 125 -5.50 -0.62 19.06
C LEU A 125 -5.27 0.87 18.93
N ALA A 126 -5.44 1.60 20.02
CA ALA A 126 -4.85 2.91 20.22
C ALA A 126 -3.73 2.79 21.25
N VAL A 127 -2.58 3.34 20.90
CA VAL A 127 -1.36 3.28 21.69
C VAL A 127 -0.88 4.71 21.93
N SER A 128 -0.52 5.04 23.16
CA SER A 128 -0.01 6.36 23.53
C SER A 128 1.31 6.67 22.81
N GLN A 129 1.41 7.83 22.18
CA GLN A 129 2.66 8.28 21.54
C GLN A 129 3.77 8.58 22.58
N ALA A 130 3.40 8.89 23.82
CA ALA A 130 4.33 9.32 24.84
C ALA A 130 5.19 8.17 25.39
N ASP A 131 4.58 6.99 25.59
CA ASP A 131 5.18 5.87 26.32
C ASP A 131 4.96 4.50 25.68
N GLY A 132 4.10 4.39 24.66
CA GLY A 132 3.79 3.12 23.98
C GLY A 132 2.79 2.24 24.75
N GLU A 133 2.10 2.78 25.76
CA GLU A 133 1.05 2.03 26.46
C GLU A 133 -0.23 1.95 25.64
N VAL A 134 -0.90 0.79 25.65
CA VAL A 134 -2.19 0.58 24.98
C VAL A 134 -3.27 1.29 25.77
N THR A 135 -3.90 2.31 25.19
CA THR A 135 -4.95 3.10 25.83
C THR A 135 -6.32 2.44 25.72
N TRP A 136 -6.60 1.79 24.59
CA TRP A 136 -7.79 0.98 24.39
C TRP A 136 -7.61 -0.06 23.29
N ARG A 137 -8.44 -1.09 23.31
CA ARG A 137 -8.59 -2.12 22.28
C ARG A 137 -10.05 -2.24 21.90
N SER A 138 -10.32 -2.41 20.60
CA SER A 138 -11.64 -2.68 20.05
C SER A 138 -11.57 -3.82 19.05
N ARG A 139 -12.71 -4.46 18.80
CA ARG A 139 -12.81 -5.53 17.81
C ARG A 139 -13.71 -5.09 16.65
N VAL A 140 -13.24 -5.35 15.44
CA VAL A 140 -13.99 -5.15 14.19
C VAL A 140 -14.25 -6.49 13.52
N ALA A 141 -15.01 -6.48 12.41
CA ALA A 141 -15.57 -7.68 11.82
C ALA A 141 -14.54 -8.69 11.29
N SER A 142 -13.42 -8.22 10.73
CA SER A 142 -12.41 -9.07 10.10
C SER A 142 -11.00 -8.46 10.18
N GLU A 143 -10.02 -9.11 9.54
CA GLU A 143 -8.63 -8.65 9.43
C GLU A 143 -8.55 -7.19 8.95
N VAL A 144 -7.66 -6.39 9.54
CA VAL A 144 -7.43 -4.99 9.19
C VAL A 144 -6.08 -4.87 8.51
N LEU A 145 -6.08 -4.55 7.22
CA LEU A 145 -4.87 -4.31 6.42
C LEU A 145 -4.66 -2.82 6.13
N ALA A 146 -5.74 -2.07 5.92
CA ALA A 146 -5.68 -0.62 5.77
C ALA A 146 -5.34 0.07 7.08
N ALA A 147 -4.54 1.13 7.02
CA ALA A 147 -4.27 1.94 8.20
C ALA A 147 -5.56 2.60 8.71
N PRO A 148 -5.94 2.47 10.00
CA PRO A 148 -7.09 3.15 10.57
C PRO A 148 -6.96 4.67 10.42
N GLN A 149 -8.03 5.35 10.01
CA GLN A 149 -8.00 6.78 9.68
C GLN A 149 -8.80 7.61 10.69
N PRO A 150 -8.14 8.50 11.44
CA PRO A 150 -8.80 9.36 12.41
C PRO A 150 -9.29 10.69 11.80
N ASN A 151 -10.40 11.22 12.33
CA ASN A 151 -10.71 12.63 12.33
C ASN A 151 -10.72 13.19 13.77
N GLN A 152 -11.44 14.29 14.04
CA GLN A 152 -11.50 14.84 15.39
C GLN A 152 -12.21 13.93 16.40
N GLN A 153 -13.21 13.16 15.99
CA GLN A 153 -14.07 12.34 16.85
C GLN A 153 -13.99 10.85 16.59
N LEU A 154 -13.82 10.47 15.34
CA LEU A 154 -13.89 9.09 14.88
C LEU A 154 -12.52 8.52 14.53
N LEU A 155 -12.41 7.21 14.63
CA LEU A 155 -11.43 6.38 13.98
C LEU A 155 -12.19 5.45 13.02
N VAL A 156 -12.00 5.62 11.71
CA VAL A 156 -12.66 4.78 10.70
C VAL A 156 -11.71 3.66 10.27
N VAL A 157 -12.22 2.46 10.29
CA VAL A 157 -11.48 1.22 10.00
C VAL A 157 -12.22 0.45 8.92
N GLN A 158 -11.51 0.05 7.87
CA GLN A 158 -12.03 -0.86 6.85
C GLN A 158 -11.40 -2.24 7.04
N SER A 159 -12.24 -3.26 7.16
CA SER A 159 -11.85 -4.67 7.26
C SER A 159 -11.83 -5.34 5.89
N VAL A 160 -11.11 -6.46 5.77
CA VAL A 160 -10.93 -7.22 4.51
C VAL A 160 -12.25 -7.73 3.93
N ASP A 161 -13.26 -7.95 4.76
CA ASP A 161 -14.61 -8.37 4.34
C ASP A 161 -15.47 -7.21 3.78
N GLY A 162 -14.92 -6.00 3.64
CA GLY A 162 -15.62 -4.82 3.15
C GLY A 162 -16.41 -4.07 4.23
N THR A 163 -16.38 -4.53 5.48
CA THR A 163 -17.01 -3.80 6.58
C THR A 163 -16.24 -2.54 6.92
N VAL A 164 -16.94 -1.42 7.05
CA VAL A 164 -16.40 -0.13 7.52
C VAL A 164 -16.97 0.15 8.90
N THR A 165 -16.10 0.21 9.89
CA THR A 165 -16.46 0.48 11.29
C THR A 165 -15.93 1.83 11.73
N ALA A 166 -16.77 2.70 12.25
CA ALA A 166 -16.33 3.91 12.93
C ALA A 166 -16.35 3.69 14.43
N LEU A 167 -15.23 3.96 15.05
CA LEU A 167 -15.03 3.91 16.49
C LEU A 167 -14.92 5.33 17.03
N ASP A 168 -15.36 5.55 18.25
CA ASP A 168 -15.00 6.76 18.99
C ASP A 168 -13.49 6.78 19.18
N ARG A 169 -12.83 7.81 18.69
CA ARG A 169 -11.36 7.88 18.68
C ARG A 169 -10.73 7.81 20.07
N ARG A 170 -11.41 8.32 21.11
CA ARG A 170 -10.87 8.39 22.47
C ARG A 170 -11.09 7.12 23.27
N THR A 171 -12.21 6.41 23.00
CA THR A 171 -12.65 5.28 23.84
C THR A 171 -12.62 3.94 23.12
N GLY A 172 -12.53 3.93 21.78
CA GLY A 172 -12.63 2.73 20.98
C GLY A 172 -14.05 2.18 20.86
N GLN A 173 -15.08 2.85 21.42
CA GLN A 173 -16.47 2.40 21.32
C GLN A 173 -16.97 2.54 19.88
N GLU A 174 -17.70 1.51 19.41
CA GLU A 174 -18.35 1.54 18.10
C GLU A 174 -19.42 2.64 18.03
N ARG A 175 -19.39 3.43 16.97
CA ARG A 175 -20.35 4.50 16.69
C ARG A 175 -21.33 4.09 15.60
N TRP A 176 -20.83 3.52 14.51
CA TRP A 176 -21.62 2.99 13.42
C TRP A 176 -20.82 1.96 12.62
N VAL A 177 -21.54 1.12 11.89
CA VAL A 177 -21.00 0.12 10.97
C VAL A 177 -21.71 0.25 9.63
N TYR A 178 -20.94 0.24 8.55
CA TYR A 178 -21.43 0.15 7.18
C TYR A 178 -20.94 -1.15 6.55
N ASN A 179 -21.85 -1.95 6.00
CA ASN A 179 -21.56 -3.23 5.37
C ASN A 179 -21.84 -3.17 3.88
N THR A 180 -20.98 -3.76 3.09
CA THR A 180 -21.18 -3.99 1.66
C THR A 180 -20.84 -5.42 1.29
N THR A 181 -21.29 -5.87 0.11
CA THR A 181 -20.93 -7.20 -0.40
C THR A 181 -19.68 -7.08 -1.26
N GLU A 182 -18.61 -7.76 -0.86
CA GLU A 182 -17.39 -7.86 -1.62
C GLU A 182 -17.35 -9.12 -2.51
N PRO A 183 -16.61 -9.07 -3.65
CA PRO A 183 -16.39 -10.25 -4.48
C PRO A 183 -15.67 -11.35 -3.68
N ALA A 184 -15.91 -12.62 -4.05
CA ALA A 184 -15.23 -13.75 -3.42
C ALA A 184 -13.72 -13.78 -3.70
N LEU A 185 -13.27 -13.15 -4.78
CA LEU A 185 -11.86 -13.01 -5.14
C LEU A 185 -11.51 -11.52 -5.23
N THR A 186 -10.59 -11.08 -4.39
CA THR A 186 -10.09 -9.70 -4.31
C THR A 186 -8.57 -9.68 -4.37
N LEU A 187 -7.97 -8.52 -4.64
CA LEU A 187 -6.57 -8.31 -4.31
C LEU A 187 -6.41 -8.40 -2.80
N ARG A 188 -5.27 -8.95 -2.35
CA ARG A 188 -4.98 -8.95 -0.92
C ARG A 188 -4.59 -7.54 -0.48
N GLY A 189 -5.56 -6.77 -0.11
CA GLY A 189 -5.43 -5.40 0.35
C GLY A 189 -6.82 -4.85 0.60
N THR A 190 -6.92 -3.80 1.37
CA THR A 190 -8.14 -3.00 1.53
C THR A 190 -7.80 -1.56 1.21
N GLY A 191 -8.72 -0.86 0.58
CA GLY A 191 -8.59 0.57 0.37
C GLY A 191 -8.48 1.29 1.72
N THR A 192 -7.57 2.23 1.83
CA THR A 192 -7.52 3.11 3.01
C THR A 192 -8.61 4.17 2.88
N PRO A 193 -9.55 4.31 3.84
CA PRO A 193 -10.55 5.36 3.79
C PRO A 193 -9.93 6.76 3.80
N SER A 194 -10.54 7.72 3.13
CA SER A 194 -10.21 9.14 3.27
C SER A 194 -11.24 9.81 4.17
N VAL A 195 -10.84 10.08 5.42
CA VAL A 195 -11.75 10.56 6.47
C VAL A 195 -11.57 12.06 6.66
N ILE A 196 -12.62 12.80 6.35
CA ILE A 196 -12.65 14.26 6.39
C ILE A 196 -14.00 14.67 6.97
N ASP A 197 -14.06 15.75 7.75
CA ASP A 197 -15.36 16.23 8.22
C ASP A 197 -16.09 17.00 7.10
N PRO A 198 -17.39 16.69 6.85
CA PRO A 198 -18.25 15.76 7.60
C PRO A 198 -18.39 14.35 6.99
N VAL A 199 -17.53 13.94 6.07
CA VAL A 199 -17.71 12.71 5.26
C VAL A 199 -16.48 11.80 5.25
N THR A 200 -16.71 10.54 4.93
CA THR A 200 -15.67 9.54 4.67
C THR A 200 -15.83 8.95 3.27
N PHE A 201 -14.76 8.95 2.47
CA PHE A 201 -14.71 8.29 1.16
C PHE A 201 -14.08 6.92 1.31
N VAL A 202 -14.76 5.88 0.82
CA VAL A 202 -14.31 4.49 0.95
C VAL A 202 -14.35 3.80 -0.41
N GLY A 203 -13.21 3.28 -0.83
CA GLY A 203 -13.09 2.42 -2.01
C GLY A 203 -13.24 0.95 -1.65
N PHE A 204 -13.88 0.17 -2.51
CA PHE A 204 -14.15 -1.25 -2.31
C PHE A 204 -13.60 -2.11 -3.44
N ALA A 205 -13.32 -3.39 -3.15
CA ALA A 205 -12.87 -4.38 -4.14
C ALA A 205 -13.95 -4.71 -5.19
N SER A 206 -15.19 -4.34 -4.94
CA SER A 206 -16.28 -4.38 -5.94
C SER A 206 -16.14 -3.32 -7.05
N GLY A 207 -15.14 -2.44 -6.97
CA GLY A 207 -14.97 -1.30 -7.88
C GLY A 207 -15.90 -0.12 -7.59
N ARG A 208 -16.52 -0.10 -6.41
CA ARG A 208 -17.38 0.98 -5.95
C ARG A 208 -16.64 1.94 -5.04
N LEU A 209 -16.95 3.21 -5.17
CA LEU A 209 -16.60 4.27 -4.23
C LEU A 209 -17.87 4.74 -3.55
N THR A 210 -17.86 4.78 -2.23
CA THR A 210 -19.01 5.22 -1.41
C THR A 210 -18.56 6.39 -0.53
N THR A 211 -19.42 7.39 -0.43
CA THR A 211 -19.25 8.49 0.52
C THR A 211 -20.22 8.28 1.67
N LEU A 212 -19.69 8.23 2.88
CA LEU A 212 -20.47 8.01 4.11
C LEU A 212 -20.54 9.30 4.92
N ASP A 213 -21.69 9.58 5.51
CA ASP A 213 -21.87 10.63 6.51
C ASP A 213 -21.16 10.21 7.82
N ASN A 214 -20.26 11.01 8.34
CA ASN A 214 -19.46 10.67 9.53
C ASN A 214 -20.32 10.52 10.81
N ARG A 215 -21.47 11.18 10.89
CA ARG A 215 -22.35 11.12 12.08
C ARG A 215 -23.11 9.81 12.14
N SER A 216 -23.62 9.33 11.00
CA SER A 216 -24.57 8.23 10.94
C SER A 216 -24.05 6.97 10.26
N GLY A 217 -22.96 7.05 9.49
CA GLY A 217 -22.47 5.96 8.65
C GLY A 217 -23.37 5.69 7.43
N GLN A 218 -24.38 6.52 7.17
CA GLN A 218 -25.26 6.35 6.02
C GLN A 218 -24.58 6.80 4.73
N PRO A 219 -24.79 6.08 3.61
CA PRO A 219 -24.25 6.49 2.33
C PRO A 219 -24.96 7.76 1.82
N LEU A 220 -24.16 8.75 1.43
CA LEU A 220 -24.66 9.98 0.78
C LEU A 220 -24.75 9.81 -0.73
N TRP A 221 -23.73 9.21 -1.32
CA TRP A 221 -23.69 8.80 -2.72
C TRP A 221 -22.76 7.62 -2.93
N GLU A 222 -22.97 6.89 -4.01
CA GLU A 222 -22.15 5.77 -4.45
C GLU A 222 -21.88 5.88 -5.95
N ARG A 223 -20.65 5.56 -6.37
CA ARG A 223 -20.25 5.52 -7.79
C ARG A 223 -19.48 4.25 -8.10
N ARG A 224 -19.76 3.67 -9.25
CA ARG A 224 -18.99 2.57 -9.80
C ARG A 224 -17.83 3.13 -10.61
N ILE A 225 -16.62 3.04 -10.09
CA ILE A 225 -15.39 3.54 -10.70
C ILE A 225 -14.80 2.49 -11.66
N ALA A 226 -14.82 1.21 -11.25
CA ALA A 226 -14.34 0.11 -12.08
C ALA A 226 -15.44 -0.92 -12.32
N VAL A 227 -15.47 -1.45 -13.55
CA VAL A 227 -16.42 -2.48 -13.96
C VAL A 227 -15.65 -3.76 -14.24
N PRO A 228 -15.93 -4.88 -13.56
CA PRO A 228 -15.32 -6.16 -13.83
C PRO A 228 -15.51 -6.56 -15.30
N ARG A 229 -14.40 -6.82 -16.00
CA ARG A 229 -14.39 -7.22 -17.43
C ARG A 229 -13.40 -8.36 -17.63
N GLY A 230 -13.74 -9.34 -18.43
CA GLY A 230 -12.85 -10.46 -18.74
C GLY A 230 -13.57 -11.79 -18.76
N ARG A 231 -12.84 -12.85 -19.12
CA ARG A 231 -13.37 -14.21 -19.27
C ARG A 231 -13.18 -15.06 -18.02
N SER A 232 -12.10 -14.85 -17.28
CA SER A 232 -11.80 -15.55 -16.05
C SER A 232 -12.16 -14.69 -14.82
N GLU A 233 -12.28 -15.31 -13.66
CA GLU A 233 -12.44 -14.60 -12.36
C GLU A 233 -11.29 -13.63 -12.11
N ILE A 234 -10.05 -14.04 -12.46
CA ILE A 234 -8.85 -13.20 -12.31
C ILE A 234 -8.92 -11.98 -13.21
N ASP A 235 -9.34 -12.14 -14.48
CA ASP A 235 -9.47 -11.00 -15.39
C ASP A 235 -10.53 -10.00 -14.92
N ARG A 236 -11.54 -10.48 -14.19
CA ARG A 236 -12.64 -9.67 -13.67
C ARG A 236 -12.34 -8.98 -12.35
N MET A 237 -11.21 -9.30 -11.68
CA MET A 237 -10.84 -8.59 -10.48
C MET A 237 -10.67 -7.11 -10.75
N VAL A 238 -11.36 -6.29 -9.98
CA VAL A 238 -11.18 -4.85 -9.87
C VAL A 238 -10.99 -4.52 -8.39
N ASP A 239 -10.34 -3.41 -8.09
CA ASP A 239 -10.15 -2.99 -6.70
C ASP A 239 -9.86 -1.49 -6.63
N LEU A 240 -10.37 -0.81 -5.62
CA LEU A 240 -10.02 0.56 -5.25
C LEU A 240 -9.08 0.52 -4.03
N GLY A 241 -7.92 -0.14 -4.17
CA GLY A 241 -6.98 -0.37 -3.08
C GLY A 241 -6.23 0.88 -2.60
N GLY A 242 -6.12 1.92 -3.44
CA GLY A 242 -5.49 3.18 -3.06
C GLY A 242 -6.42 4.07 -2.23
N GLN A 243 -5.87 4.89 -1.35
CA GLN A 243 -6.62 5.91 -0.62
C GLN A 243 -7.13 6.99 -1.60
N PRO A 244 -8.43 7.36 -1.58
CA PRO A 244 -8.95 8.50 -2.31
C PRO A 244 -8.26 9.81 -1.90
N VAL A 245 -7.87 10.64 -2.87
CA VAL A 245 -7.14 11.90 -2.62
C VAL A 245 -8.07 13.08 -2.90
N LEU A 246 -8.42 13.82 -1.85
CA LEU A 246 -9.24 15.03 -1.95
C LEU A 246 -8.39 16.28 -2.04
N THR A 247 -8.78 17.19 -2.93
CA THR A 247 -8.19 18.53 -3.04
C THR A 247 -9.00 19.54 -2.22
N PRO A 248 -8.40 20.69 -1.85
CA PRO A 248 -9.15 21.76 -1.18
C PRO A 248 -10.31 22.36 -2.00
N ASP A 249 -10.25 22.28 -3.32
CA ASP A 249 -11.29 22.74 -4.24
C ASP A 249 -12.36 21.66 -4.57
N GLY A 250 -12.36 20.56 -3.82
CA GLY A 250 -13.43 19.55 -3.87
C GLY A 250 -13.28 18.50 -4.98
N ARG A 251 -12.11 18.37 -5.62
CA ARG A 251 -11.85 17.25 -6.53
C ARG A 251 -11.37 16.02 -5.77
N LEU A 252 -11.92 14.86 -6.10
CA LEU A 252 -11.59 13.59 -5.50
C LEU A 252 -10.97 12.66 -6.55
N PHE A 253 -9.72 12.23 -6.33
CA PHE A 253 -9.01 11.33 -7.22
C PHE A 253 -9.02 9.90 -6.67
N VAL A 254 -9.37 8.95 -7.54
CA VAL A 254 -9.43 7.52 -7.22
C VAL A 254 -8.77 6.73 -8.33
N ALA A 255 -7.84 5.86 -7.98
CA ALA A 255 -7.24 4.89 -8.88
C ALA A 255 -7.86 3.51 -8.65
N SER A 256 -8.05 2.74 -9.72
CA SER A 256 -8.58 1.38 -9.64
C SER A 256 -7.67 0.37 -10.34
N TYR A 257 -7.54 -0.80 -9.74
CA TYR A 257 -6.91 -1.96 -10.40
C TYR A 257 -7.83 -2.48 -11.51
N ASN A 258 -7.26 -2.88 -12.63
CA ASN A 258 -7.97 -3.26 -13.87
C ASN A 258 -9.01 -2.23 -14.33
N GLY A 259 -8.80 -0.96 -14.02
CA GLY A 259 -9.76 0.09 -14.28
C GLY A 259 -9.10 1.40 -14.69
N ARG A 260 -9.54 2.47 -14.05
CA ARG A 260 -9.23 3.84 -14.45
C ARG A 260 -8.69 4.67 -13.28
N LEU A 261 -7.98 5.73 -13.63
CA LEU A 261 -7.79 6.88 -12.78
C LEU A 261 -8.94 7.86 -13.04
N THR A 262 -9.69 8.18 -12.02
CA THR A 262 -10.92 8.98 -12.12
C THR A 262 -10.83 10.18 -11.19
N ALA A 263 -11.18 11.36 -11.70
CA ALA A 263 -11.46 12.53 -10.89
C ALA A 263 -12.97 12.77 -10.82
N LEU A 264 -13.44 13.04 -9.63
CA LEU A 264 -14.84 13.25 -9.30
C LEU A 264 -15.00 14.61 -8.60
N ASP A 265 -16.17 15.19 -8.71
CA ASP A 265 -16.64 16.18 -7.75
C ASP A 265 -16.98 15.46 -6.43
N ALA A 266 -16.31 15.84 -5.34
CA ALA A 266 -16.45 15.14 -4.06
C ALA A 266 -17.84 15.29 -3.44
N THR A 267 -18.59 16.33 -3.79
CA THR A 267 -19.92 16.60 -3.25
C THR A 267 -21.01 15.78 -3.94
N SER A 268 -20.97 15.74 -5.27
CA SER A 268 -21.99 15.08 -6.08
C SER A 268 -21.63 13.65 -6.51
N GLY A 269 -20.33 13.32 -6.49
CA GLY A 269 -19.78 12.12 -7.06
C GLY A 269 -19.82 12.10 -8.60
N GLU A 270 -20.05 13.24 -9.26
CA GLU A 270 -20.01 13.31 -10.72
C GLU A 270 -18.58 13.20 -11.25
N THR A 271 -18.41 12.46 -12.35
CA THR A 271 -17.10 12.31 -12.99
C THR A 271 -16.70 13.58 -13.72
N LEU A 272 -15.58 14.16 -13.32
CA LEU A 272 -14.98 15.33 -13.99
C LEU A 272 -14.14 14.88 -15.19
N TRP A 273 -13.31 13.86 -15.00
CA TRP A 273 -12.54 13.19 -16.05
C TRP A 273 -12.13 11.78 -15.63
N GLU A 274 -11.80 10.95 -16.60
CA GLU A 274 -11.26 9.60 -16.38
C GLU A 274 -10.18 9.26 -17.42
N ARG A 275 -9.21 8.43 -17.03
CA ARG A 275 -8.12 7.94 -17.89
C ARG A 275 -7.90 6.47 -17.70
N ASP A 276 -7.60 5.75 -18.77
CA ASP A 276 -7.21 4.34 -18.69
C ASP A 276 -5.87 4.26 -17.95
N HIS A 277 -5.92 3.75 -16.72
CA HIS A 277 -4.75 3.64 -15.84
C HIS A 277 -5.05 2.66 -14.71
N SER A 278 -4.53 1.45 -14.84
CA SER A 278 -4.66 0.43 -13.80
C SER A 278 -3.67 0.65 -12.67
N SER A 279 -4.17 0.88 -11.46
CA SER A 279 -3.34 1.06 -10.26
C SER A 279 -4.12 0.68 -9.00
N TYR A 280 -3.44 0.06 -8.06
CA TYR A 280 -3.91 -0.16 -6.68
C TYR A 280 -3.15 0.71 -5.66
N GLN A 281 -2.26 1.57 -6.14
CA GLN A 281 -1.45 2.45 -5.30
C GLN A 281 -2.16 3.77 -5.04
N THR A 282 -1.92 4.35 -3.86
CA THR A 282 -2.41 5.68 -3.50
C THR A 282 -1.69 6.74 -4.36
N PRO A 283 -2.41 7.59 -5.10
CA PRO A 283 -1.81 8.71 -5.81
C PRO A 283 -1.20 9.75 -4.87
N VAL A 284 -0.30 10.56 -5.39
CA VAL A 284 0.21 11.75 -4.69
C VAL A 284 -0.10 13.00 -5.51
N LEU A 285 -0.68 13.99 -4.86
CA LEU A 285 -0.93 15.30 -5.45
C LEU A 285 0.13 16.31 -4.97
N VAL A 286 0.78 16.98 -5.92
CA VAL A 286 1.74 18.06 -5.64
C VAL A 286 1.42 19.24 -6.55
N GLY A 287 0.93 20.32 -5.97
CA GLY A 287 0.42 21.45 -6.74
C GLY A 287 -0.76 21.05 -7.65
N ASP A 288 -0.62 21.26 -8.93
CA ASP A 288 -1.59 20.93 -9.97
C ASP A 288 -1.33 19.59 -10.67
N ARG A 289 -0.39 18.79 -10.17
CA ARG A 289 0.01 17.48 -10.74
C ARG A 289 -0.34 16.32 -9.85
N LEU A 290 -0.97 15.32 -10.44
CA LEU A 290 -1.29 14.04 -9.81
C LEU A 290 -0.30 12.98 -10.30
N PHE A 291 0.41 12.36 -9.37
CA PHE A 291 1.39 11.33 -9.66
C PHE A 291 0.88 9.96 -9.23
N THR A 292 1.05 8.98 -10.08
CA THR A 292 0.57 7.61 -9.86
C THR A 292 1.64 6.59 -10.21
N VAL A 293 1.52 5.40 -9.64
CA VAL A 293 2.28 4.22 -10.03
C VAL A 293 1.29 3.18 -10.55
N SER A 294 1.44 2.74 -11.79
CA SER A 294 0.59 1.70 -12.37
C SER A 294 0.96 0.31 -11.86
N GLU A 295 0.08 -0.68 -12.08
CA GLU A 295 0.35 -2.10 -11.80
C GLU A 295 1.61 -2.63 -12.51
N ALA A 296 1.94 -2.05 -13.67
CA ALA A 296 3.16 -2.34 -14.41
C ALA A 296 4.40 -1.64 -13.83
N SER A 297 4.25 -0.87 -12.74
CA SER A 297 5.32 -0.05 -12.16
C SER A 297 5.76 1.12 -13.05
N HIS A 298 4.87 1.65 -13.89
CA HIS A 298 5.12 2.90 -14.59
C HIS A 298 4.74 4.07 -13.66
N VAL A 299 5.63 5.04 -13.56
CA VAL A 299 5.37 6.29 -12.83
C VAL A 299 4.86 7.33 -13.82
N THR A 300 3.68 7.89 -13.57
CA THR A 300 3.03 8.82 -14.49
C THR A 300 2.59 10.08 -13.76
N ALA A 301 2.83 11.24 -14.37
CA ALA A 301 2.28 12.52 -13.96
C ALA A 301 1.10 12.90 -14.85
N PHE A 302 0.02 13.31 -14.24
CA PHE A 302 -1.17 13.86 -14.89
C PHE A 302 -1.40 15.31 -14.45
N ASP A 303 -1.92 16.13 -15.33
CA ASP A 303 -2.56 17.40 -14.94
C ASP A 303 -3.79 17.07 -14.11
N ALA A 304 -3.85 17.54 -12.87
CA ALA A 304 -4.91 17.17 -11.94
C ALA A 304 -6.28 17.75 -12.33
N ARG A 305 -6.32 18.82 -13.14
CA ARG A 305 -7.54 19.46 -13.58
C ARG A 305 -8.14 18.80 -14.83
N THR A 306 -7.29 18.40 -15.78
CA THR A 306 -7.74 17.88 -17.09
C THR A 306 -7.57 16.36 -17.22
N GLY A 307 -6.72 15.76 -16.38
CA GLY A 307 -6.32 14.36 -16.50
C GLY A 307 -5.39 14.09 -17.67
N GLU A 308 -4.84 15.13 -18.34
CA GLU A 308 -3.86 14.92 -19.41
C GLU A 308 -2.55 14.38 -18.86
N GLU A 309 -1.96 13.41 -19.57
CA GLU A 309 -0.65 12.87 -19.22
C GLU A 309 0.43 13.91 -19.53
N VAL A 310 1.19 14.30 -18.51
CA VAL A 310 2.30 15.25 -18.63
C VAL A 310 3.60 14.53 -19.00
N TRP A 311 3.88 13.44 -18.32
CA TRP A 311 4.99 12.55 -18.61
C TRP A 311 4.77 11.14 -18.01
N ARG A 312 5.48 10.14 -18.55
CA ARG A 312 5.48 8.78 -18.06
C ARG A 312 6.88 8.19 -18.06
N ASN A 313 7.32 7.68 -16.92
CA ASN A 313 8.55 6.91 -16.79
C ASN A 313 8.22 5.41 -16.76
N ARG A 314 8.82 4.62 -17.67
CA ARG A 314 8.66 3.17 -17.81
C ARG A 314 9.92 2.38 -17.46
N ASP A 315 10.95 3.03 -16.97
CA ASP A 315 12.26 2.41 -16.74
C ASP A 315 12.27 1.47 -15.53
N LEU A 316 11.23 1.53 -14.69
CA LEU A 316 11.02 0.66 -13.53
C LEU A 316 9.93 -0.40 -13.75
N GLU A 317 9.56 -0.69 -15.02
CA GLU A 317 8.53 -1.69 -15.34
C GLU A 317 8.81 -3.03 -14.66
N GLY A 318 7.78 -3.62 -14.06
CA GLY A 318 7.83 -4.90 -13.37
C GLY A 318 8.57 -4.89 -12.03
N ARG A 319 8.98 -3.74 -11.50
CA ARG A 319 9.78 -3.66 -10.25
C ARG A 319 8.94 -3.54 -8.98
N TRP A 320 7.63 -3.72 -9.05
CA TRP A 320 6.70 -3.73 -7.90
C TRP A 320 6.88 -2.54 -6.98
N LEU A 321 6.72 -1.35 -7.56
CA LEU A 321 6.93 -0.10 -6.86
C LEU A 321 5.90 0.12 -5.76
N THR A 322 6.32 0.78 -4.69
CA THR A 322 5.43 1.31 -3.65
C THR A 322 4.57 2.45 -4.17
N SER A 323 3.53 2.84 -3.42
CA SER A 323 2.88 4.14 -3.60
C SER A 323 3.93 5.25 -3.57
N PRO A 324 3.82 6.28 -4.43
CA PRO A 324 4.78 7.37 -4.45
C PRO A 324 4.64 8.25 -3.21
N ALA A 325 5.77 8.74 -2.70
CA ALA A 325 5.85 9.83 -1.74
C ALA A 325 6.49 11.05 -2.42
N PHE A 326 6.48 12.20 -1.77
CA PHE A 326 7.08 13.43 -2.28
C PHE A 326 8.10 14.00 -1.30
N ALA A 327 9.28 14.38 -1.78
CA ALA A 327 10.32 15.05 -1.01
C ALA A 327 11.20 15.92 -1.91
N ASP A 328 11.46 17.16 -1.51
CA ASP A 328 12.40 18.12 -2.14
C ASP A 328 12.36 18.13 -3.69
N GLY A 329 11.17 18.24 -4.26
CA GLY A 329 10.97 18.29 -5.72
C GLY A 329 11.05 16.94 -6.43
N ASN A 330 11.11 15.83 -5.69
CA ASN A 330 11.18 14.48 -6.23
C ASN A 330 10.01 13.61 -5.77
N LEU A 331 9.58 12.69 -6.63
CA LEU A 331 8.85 11.50 -6.19
C LEU A 331 9.84 10.50 -5.63
N VAL A 332 9.41 9.82 -4.58
CA VAL A 332 10.15 8.76 -3.89
C VAL A 332 9.38 7.47 -4.04
N VAL A 333 9.99 6.45 -4.63
CA VAL A 333 9.41 5.10 -4.72
C VAL A 333 10.44 4.05 -4.31
N GLY A 334 9.98 3.03 -3.59
CA GLY A 334 10.76 1.84 -3.26
C GLY A 334 10.44 0.70 -4.21
N ASP A 335 11.36 -0.25 -4.37
CA ASP A 335 11.19 -1.43 -5.20
C ASP A 335 11.48 -2.76 -4.48
N PHE A 336 11.16 -3.87 -5.15
CA PHE A 336 11.27 -5.23 -4.60
C PHE A 336 12.72 -5.69 -4.33
N GLU A 337 13.73 -5.05 -4.93
CA GLU A 337 15.15 -5.32 -4.66
C GLU A 337 15.73 -4.42 -3.57
N GLY A 338 14.92 -3.54 -3.00
CA GLY A 338 15.28 -2.65 -1.90
C GLY A 338 15.97 -1.36 -2.33
N TYR A 339 15.76 -0.95 -3.57
CA TYR A 339 16.18 0.37 -4.03
C TYR A 339 15.13 1.43 -3.70
N ILE A 340 15.61 2.61 -3.33
CA ILE A 340 14.87 3.87 -3.35
C ILE A 340 15.28 4.63 -4.60
N HIS A 341 14.28 5.08 -5.36
CA HIS A 341 14.44 5.89 -6.55
C HIS A 341 13.87 7.29 -6.30
N LEU A 342 14.64 8.33 -6.63
CA LEU A 342 14.16 9.70 -6.71
C LEU A 342 13.91 10.05 -8.17
N ILE A 343 12.73 10.60 -8.45
CA ILE A 343 12.26 10.96 -9.80
C ILE A 343 11.81 12.42 -9.76
N ASP A 344 12.44 13.26 -10.57
CA ASP A 344 12.09 14.67 -10.73
C ASP A 344 10.62 14.84 -11.15
N ILE A 345 9.85 15.62 -10.37
CA ILE A 345 8.41 15.82 -10.63
C ILE A 345 8.12 16.60 -11.92
N GLN A 346 9.08 17.34 -12.45
CA GLN A 346 8.87 18.18 -13.65
C GLN A 346 8.95 17.38 -14.95
N ASN A 347 9.86 16.38 -14.99
CA ASN A 347 10.21 15.72 -16.25
C ASN A 347 10.25 14.18 -16.16
N GLY A 348 10.05 13.60 -14.98
CA GLY A 348 10.04 12.15 -14.78
C GLY A 348 11.41 11.46 -14.86
N ARG A 349 12.51 12.21 -14.84
CA ARG A 349 13.88 11.64 -14.89
C ARG A 349 14.39 11.29 -13.50
N PHE A 350 15.23 10.25 -13.42
CA PHE A 350 15.90 9.92 -12.17
C PHE A 350 16.87 11.03 -11.75
N THR A 351 16.85 11.35 -10.46
CA THR A 351 17.79 12.30 -9.83
C THR A 351 18.75 11.61 -8.89
N ALA A 352 18.31 10.56 -8.18
CA ALA A 352 19.15 9.71 -7.35
C ALA A 352 18.58 8.30 -7.23
N ARG A 353 19.45 7.37 -6.83
CA ARG A 353 19.08 5.99 -6.49
C ARG A 353 20.04 5.44 -5.46
N THR A 354 19.54 4.77 -4.45
CA THR A 354 20.36 4.01 -3.50
C THR A 354 19.68 2.70 -3.14
N ARG A 355 20.47 1.69 -2.77
CA ARG A 355 19.96 0.43 -2.26
C ARG A 355 20.03 0.43 -0.74
N VAL A 356 18.90 0.29 -0.08
CA VAL A 356 18.79 0.25 1.38
C VAL A 356 19.20 -1.13 1.91
N ASP A 357 18.59 -2.18 1.38
CA ASP A 357 19.01 -3.58 1.60
C ASP A 357 18.48 -4.49 0.48
N SER A 358 18.57 -5.82 0.65
CA SER A 358 18.16 -6.79 -0.37
C SER A 358 16.80 -7.43 -0.13
N SER A 359 16.09 -7.05 0.95
CA SER A 359 14.82 -7.69 1.29
C SER A 359 13.60 -7.11 0.56
N GLY A 360 13.80 -5.96 -0.09
CA GLY A 360 12.73 -5.23 -0.76
C GLY A 360 12.09 -4.15 0.12
N ILE A 361 11.40 -3.23 -0.54
CA ILE A 361 10.61 -2.15 0.07
C ILE A 361 9.20 -2.27 -0.49
N SER A 362 8.23 -2.64 0.35
CA SER A 362 6.84 -2.89 -0.06
C SER A 362 5.84 -1.90 0.52
N VAL A 363 6.27 -1.08 1.47
CA VAL A 363 5.46 -0.02 2.07
C VAL A 363 5.95 1.35 1.63
N ARG A 364 5.02 2.30 1.53
CA ARG A 364 5.31 3.66 1.12
C ARG A 364 6.35 4.30 2.05
N PRO A 365 7.45 4.89 1.52
CA PRO A 365 8.35 5.70 2.32
C PRO A 365 7.64 6.88 2.97
N VAL A 366 7.99 7.17 4.23
CA VAL A 366 7.55 8.40 4.91
C VAL A 366 8.55 9.50 4.59
N THR A 367 8.07 10.72 4.38
CA THR A 367 8.92 11.84 3.99
C THR A 367 8.69 13.04 4.88
N ASP A 368 9.77 13.75 5.17
CA ASP A 368 9.76 15.02 5.88
C ASP A 368 10.77 15.96 5.21
N PHE A 369 10.25 16.88 4.39
CA PHE A 369 11.00 17.84 3.59
C PHE A 369 12.11 17.17 2.74
N ARG A 370 13.37 17.02 3.25
CA ARG A 370 14.51 16.38 2.58
C ARG A 370 14.83 15.00 3.11
N ARG A 371 14.19 14.57 4.18
CA ARG A 371 14.41 13.27 4.78
C ARG A 371 13.39 12.25 4.34
N LEU A 372 13.87 11.04 4.15
CA LEU A 372 13.10 9.86 3.81
C LEU A 372 13.28 8.85 4.94
N TYR A 373 12.20 8.27 5.40
CA TYR A 373 12.22 7.17 6.37
C TYR A 373 11.71 5.94 5.68
N VAL A 374 12.58 4.96 5.49
CA VAL A 374 12.33 3.77 4.69
C VAL A 374 12.31 2.56 5.60
N LEU A 375 11.21 1.82 5.60
CA LEU A 375 11.11 0.52 6.25
C LEU A 375 11.21 -0.59 5.20
N THR A 376 12.23 -1.45 5.32
CA THR A 376 12.40 -2.59 4.43
C THR A 376 11.65 -3.82 4.94
N ASN A 377 11.43 -4.80 4.07
CA ASN A 377 10.63 -5.98 4.39
C ASN A 377 11.19 -6.81 5.58
N ASN A 378 12.50 -6.77 5.81
CA ASN A 378 13.14 -7.44 6.94
C ASN A 378 13.19 -6.60 8.23
N GLY A 379 12.58 -5.39 8.24
CA GLY A 379 12.49 -4.54 9.43
C GLY A 379 13.64 -3.56 9.62
N ARG A 380 14.46 -3.29 8.61
CA ARG A 380 15.42 -2.17 8.67
C ARG A 380 14.67 -0.86 8.43
N LEU A 381 14.68 0.00 9.41
CA LEU A 381 14.22 1.39 9.34
C LEU A 381 15.44 2.29 9.16
N GLU A 382 15.49 3.02 8.07
CA GLU A 382 16.62 3.89 7.74
C GLU A 382 16.15 5.29 7.38
N ALA A 383 16.80 6.30 7.94
CA ALA A 383 16.66 7.68 7.51
C ALA A 383 17.70 7.99 6.44
N LEU A 384 17.24 8.54 5.33
CA LEU A 384 18.05 9.01 4.22
C LEU A 384 17.84 10.52 4.04
N GLU A 385 18.92 11.28 3.86
CA GLU A 385 18.86 12.70 3.53
C GLU A 385 19.15 12.92 2.05
N ILE A 386 18.35 13.75 1.40
CA ILE A 386 18.57 14.21 0.03
C ILE A 386 19.59 15.35 0.07
N THR A 387 20.76 15.14 -0.53
CA THR A 387 21.84 16.14 -0.68
C THR A 387 22.07 16.43 -2.17
N ARG A 388 22.51 17.65 -2.49
CA ARG A 388 22.83 18.09 -3.87
C ARG A 388 24.30 18.42 -4.01
#